data_b8bf3265d36ddf5e77902484a120da55
#
_entry.id   b8bf3265d36ddf5e77902484a120da55
#
_cell.length_a   1.000
_cell.length_b   1.000
_cell.length_c   1.000
_cell.angle_alpha   90.00
_cell.angle_beta   90.00
_cell.angle_gamma   90.00
#
_symmetry.space_group_name_H-M   'P 1'
#
loop_
_entity.id
_entity.type
_entity.pdbx_description
1 polymer ?
#
loop_
_entity_poly.entity_id
_entity_poly.type
_entity_poly.pdbx_seq_one_letter_code
_entity_poly.pdbx_strand_id
1 'polypeptide(L)'
;SGALSSVLDFQLKDGNPDKQAFKATIGASEVSLSGAGHLGQRTTYLFSARQSYLQLLFKALGLPFLPNFIDGQFKTKTRFNEHSELTLLGLAGIDKMKLNTDEKGEDAEYLLSYLPTIHQETFTLGASYRHYNGRHVQSLILSHNYLNNRNLKYRNNDDSSEDNLTLRLRSTEQKTTLRFENQTRLGAWTLKEGAELNNSIYTNHSRQRLYGSHSSTLSIYETSLNIFGWGAFFSSNYTTADKRLALSAGIRMDGNTYNRKMRQLWKQFSPRLSASYKLSEQW
;
A
#
# COMPACT_ATOMS: atom_id res chain seq x y z
N SER A 1 -7.14 -2.87 11.35
CA SER A 1 -6.33 -3.92 11.97
C SER A 1 -6.03 -5.00 10.95
N GLY A 2 -5.17 -5.95 11.26
CA GLY A 2 -4.63 -6.92 10.30
C GLY A 2 -3.13 -6.73 10.09
N ALA A 3 -2.55 -5.66 10.68
CA ALA A 3 -1.11 -5.49 10.74
C ALA A 3 -0.53 -6.34 11.89
N LEU A 4 0.56 -7.04 11.61
CA LEU A 4 1.25 -7.89 12.59
C LEU A 4 2.18 -7.08 13.50
N SER A 5 2.60 -5.88 13.10
CA SER A 5 3.53 -5.05 13.88
C SER A 5 3.07 -3.59 13.97
N SER A 6 3.22 -2.80 12.94
CA SER A 6 2.92 -1.37 12.93
C SER A 6 2.09 -0.96 11.73
N VAL A 7 1.49 0.22 11.81
CA VAL A 7 0.75 0.86 10.72
C VAL A 7 1.35 2.24 10.50
N LEU A 8 1.74 2.53 9.26
CA LEU A 8 2.12 3.86 8.80
C LEU A 8 0.93 4.47 8.06
N ASP A 9 0.48 5.63 8.52
CA ASP A 9 -0.61 6.37 7.89
C ASP A 9 -0.04 7.59 7.15
N PHE A 10 -0.09 7.55 5.81
CA PHE A 10 0.36 8.63 4.95
C PHE A 10 -0.85 9.39 4.41
N GLN A 11 -0.85 10.70 4.62
CA GLN A 11 -1.88 11.59 4.10
C GLN A 11 -1.30 12.51 3.05
N LEU A 12 -1.78 12.37 1.80
CA LEU A 12 -1.43 13.30 0.75
C LEU A 12 -2.10 14.66 1.01
N LYS A 13 -1.34 15.73 0.81
CA LYS A 13 -1.85 17.10 0.85
C LYS A 13 -2.96 17.29 -0.19
N ASP A 14 -3.81 18.28 0.01
CA ASP A 14 -4.73 18.73 -1.04
C ASP A 14 -3.97 19.63 -2.03
N GLY A 15 -4.49 19.75 -3.24
CA GLY A 15 -4.00 20.73 -4.22
C GLY A 15 -4.18 22.16 -3.71
N ASN A 16 -3.43 23.09 -4.27
CA ASN A 16 -3.52 24.49 -3.90
C ASN A 16 -4.80 25.12 -4.51
N PRO A 17 -5.71 25.70 -3.71
CA PRO A 17 -6.93 26.31 -4.23
C PRO A 17 -6.69 27.67 -4.92
N ASP A 18 -5.57 28.34 -4.64
CA ASP A 18 -5.34 29.72 -5.07
C ASP A 18 -4.35 29.83 -6.23
N LYS A 19 -3.44 28.86 -6.37
CA LYS A 19 -2.34 28.94 -7.33
C LYS A 19 -2.10 27.60 -8.03
N GLN A 20 -1.70 27.70 -9.29
CA GLN A 20 -1.13 26.59 -10.05
C GLN A 20 0.38 26.54 -9.78
N ALA A 21 0.88 25.38 -9.44
CA ALA A 21 2.31 25.16 -9.21
C ALA A 21 2.76 23.88 -9.91
N PHE A 22 3.82 24.00 -10.71
CA PHE A 22 4.45 22.88 -11.39
C PHE A 22 5.94 22.85 -11.02
N LYS A 23 6.47 21.65 -10.84
CA LYS A 23 7.88 21.43 -10.52
C LYS A 23 8.40 20.28 -11.37
N ALA A 24 9.45 20.55 -12.14
CA ALA A 24 10.29 19.53 -12.76
C ALA A 24 11.58 19.41 -11.97
N THR A 25 12.03 18.18 -11.75
CA THR A 25 13.29 17.91 -11.01
C THR A 25 14.11 16.92 -11.81
N ILE A 26 15.40 17.18 -11.93
CA ILE A 26 16.41 16.26 -12.45
C ILE A 26 17.40 16.06 -11.32
N GLY A 27 17.46 14.86 -10.78
CA GLY A 27 18.36 14.48 -9.68
C GLY A 27 19.48 13.56 -10.16
N ALA A 28 20.30 13.08 -9.25
CA ALA A 28 21.38 12.14 -9.56
C ALA A 28 20.85 10.73 -9.96
N SER A 29 19.65 10.38 -9.55
CA SER A 29 19.09 9.04 -9.73
C SER A 29 17.70 9.02 -10.37
N GLU A 30 17.05 10.17 -10.55
CA GLU A 30 15.67 10.24 -11.04
C GLU A 30 15.34 11.57 -11.71
N VAL A 31 14.34 11.52 -12.57
CA VAL A 31 13.64 12.68 -13.10
C VAL A 31 12.19 12.63 -12.62
N SER A 32 11.64 13.78 -12.24
CA SER A 32 10.25 13.87 -11.80
C SER A 32 9.56 15.13 -12.28
N LEU A 33 8.24 15.00 -12.48
CA LEU A 33 7.33 16.09 -12.74
C LEU A 33 6.20 16.05 -11.73
N SER A 34 5.90 17.17 -11.11
CA SER A 34 4.77 17.28 -10.19
C SER A 34 4.02 18.57 -10.40
N GLY A 35 2.75 18.57 -10.05
CA GLY A 35 1.90 19.74 -10.12
C GLY A 35 0.82 19.70 -9.05
N ALA A 36 0.44 20.87 -8.58
CA ALA A 36 -0.67 21.07 -7.67
C ALA A 36 -1.38 22.37 -7.99
N GLY A 37 -2.70 22.36 -7.88
CA GLY A 37 -3.51 23.54 -8.22
C GLY A 37 -4.99 23.27 -8.11
N HIS A 38 -5.76 24.02 -8.86
CA HIS A 38 -7.22 23.91 -8.89
C HIS A 38 -7.76 23.83 -10.31
N LEU A 39 -8.89 23.16 -10.46
CA LEU A 39 -9.73 23.11 -11.66
C LEU A 39 -11.05 23.83 -11.33
N GLY A 40 -11.17 25.07 -11.75
CA GLY A 40 -12.27 25.93 -11.35
C GLY A 40 -12.26 26.24 -9.84
N GLN A 41 -13.43 26.59 -9.28
CA GLN A 41 -13.54 27.05 -7.89
C GLN A 41 -13.75 25.91 -6.86
N ARG A 42 -14.07 24.71 -7.31
CA ARG A 42 -14.55 23.62 -6.43
C ARG A 42 -13.63 22.41 -6.37
N THR A 43 -12.69 22.30 -7.30
CA THR A 43 -11.84 21.12 -7.41
C THR A 43 -10.38 21.52 -7.28
N THR A 44 -9.66 20.88 -6.36
CA THR A 44 -8.21 20.95 -6.28
C THR A 44 -7.61 19.63 -6.78
N TYR A 45 -6.39 19.72 -7.29
CA TYR A 45 -5.65 18.55 -7.74
C TYR A 45 -4.20 18.61 -7.32
N LEU A 46 -3.60 17.45 -7.19
CA LEU A 46 -2.16 17.24 -7.20
C LEU A 46 -1.84 15.99 -8.01
N PHE A 47 -0.69 16.00 -8.64
CA PHE A 47 -0.13 14.81 -9.28
C PHE A 47 1.39 14.83 -9.18
N SER A 48 2.00 13.66 -9.30
CA SER A 48 3.42 13.51 -9.59
C SER A 48 3.65 12.27 -10.43
N ALA A 49 4.68 12.34 -11.29
CA ALA A 49 5.22 11.21 -12.03
C ALA A 49 6.73 11.24 -11.88
N ARG A 50 7.34 10.08 -11.69
CA ARG A 50 8.75 9.94 -11.44
C ARG A 50 9.30 8.73 -12.21
N GLN A 51 10.44 8.92 -12.85
CA GLN A 51 11.22 7.88 -13.50
C GLN A 51 12.60 7.83 -12.88
N SER A 52 12.98 6.68 -12.35
CA SER A 52 14.33 6.43 -11.86
C SER A 52 15.26 6.01 -13.00
N TYR A 53 16.51 6.40 -12.90
CA TYR A 53 17.64 5.84 -13.63
C TYR A 53 18.76 5.38 -12.67
N LEU A 54 18.37 4.97 -11.48
CA LEU A 54 19.25 4.49 -10.42
C LEU A 54 20.15 3.33 -10.86
N GLN A 55 19.70 2.54 -11.85
CA GLN A 55 20.47 1.50 -12.50
C GLN A 55 21.81 2.00 -13.07
N LEU A 56 21.87 3.26 -13.57
CA LEU A 56 23.11 3.83 -14.11
C LEU A 56 24.14 4.09 -13.00
N LEU A 57 23.65 4.63 -11.88
CA LEU A 57 24.48 4.86 -10.69
C LEU A 57 24.98 3.52 -10.11
N PHE A 58 24.12 2.53 -10.01
CA PHE A 58 24.47 1.21 -9.48
C PHE A 58 25.47 0.50 -10.37
N LYS A 59 25.31 0.61 -11.69
CA LYS A 59 26.29 0.09 -12.64
C LYS A 59 27.64 0.79 -12.51
N ALA A 60 27.65 2.12 -12.35
CA ALA A 60 28.89 2.88 -12.17
C ALA A 60 29.61 2.56 -10.84
N LEU A 61 28.85 2.13 -9.81
CA LEU A 61 29.37 1.69 -8.52
C LEU A 61 29.77 0.22 -8.46
N GLY A 62 29.67 -0.52 -9.57
CA GLY A 62 30.01 -1.95 -9.62
C GLY A 62 29.05 -2.83 -8.81
N LEU A 63 27.77 -2.44 -8.71
CA LEU A 63 26.80 -3.25 -7.95
C LEU A 63 26.20 -4.36 -8.82
N PRO A 64 25.96 -5.56 -8.26
CA PRO A 64 25.49 -6.72 -9.02
C PRO A 64 23.99 -6.68 -9.34
N PHE A 65 23.27 -5.63 -8.98
CA PHE A 65 21.84 -5.45 -9.26
C PHE A 65 21.52 -4.03 -9.70
N LEU A 66 20.60 -3.91 -10.64
CA LEU A 66 20.30 -2.67 -11.37
C LEU A 66 18.81 -2.32 -11.22
N PRO A 67 18.42 -1.61 -10.14
CA PRO A 67 17.04 -1.21 -9.92
C PRO A 67 16.64 -0.07 -10.86
N ASN A 68 15.40 -0.14 -11.33
CA ASN A 68 14.74 0.91 -12.11
C ASN A 68 13.28 0.94 -11.72
N PHE A 69 12.71 2.11 -11.54
CA PHE A 69 11.29 2.26 -11.28
C PHE A 69 10.68 3.46 -11.99
N ILE A 70 9.41 3.34 -12.28
CA ILE A 70 8.54 4.44 -12.66
C ILE A 70 7.34 4.43 -11.74
N ASP A 71 6.98 5.57 -11.21
CA ASP A 71 5.80 5.71 -10.37
C ASP A 71 5.03 7.00 -10.65
N GLY A 72 3.78 6.97 -10.31
CA GLY A 72 2.90 8.11 -10.45
C GLY A 72 1.82 8.10 -9.38
N GLN A 73 1.37 9.30 -9.04
CA GLN A 73 0.24 9.49 -8.15
C GLN A 73 -0.57 10.70 -8.55
N PHE A 74 -1.85 10.64 -8.23
CA PHE A 74 -2.73 11.78 -8.32
C PHE A 74 -3.73 11.82 -7.16
N LYS A 75 -4.19 13.00 -6.84
CA LYS A 75 -5.30 13.22 -5.93
C LYS A 75 -6.13 14.38 -6.47
N THR A 76 -7.43 14.20 -6.49
CA THR A 76 -8.37 15.30 -6.72
C THR A 76 -9.34 15.39 -5.55
N LYS A 77 -9.73 16.60 -5.21
CA LYS A 77 -10.74 16.86 -4.19
C LYS A 77 -11.73 17.88 -4.73
N THR A 78 -12.97 17.44 -4.86
CA THR A 78 -14.08 18.26 -5.39
C THR A 78 -15.09 18.51 -4.28
N ARG A 79 -15.38 19.78 -4.00
CA ARG A 79 -16.46 20.19 -3.10
C ARG A 79 -17.71 20.46 -3.94
N PHE A 80 -18.74 19.66 -3.77
CA PHE A 80 -20.01 19.87 -4.47
C PHE A 80 -20.81 21.04 -3.87
N ASN A 81 -20.77 21.12 -2.54
CA ASN A 81 -21.38 22.15 -1.73
C ASN A 81 -20.70 22.21 -0.35
N GLU A 82 -21.25 23.01 0.60
CA GLU A 82 -20.72 23.14 1.96
C GLU A 82 -20.80 21.85 2.78
N HIS A 83 -21.65 20.91 2.37
CA HIS A 83 -21.94 19.68 3.11
C HIS A 83 -21.36 18.43 2.45
N SER A 84 -20.79 18.51 1.26
CA SER A 84 -20.32 17.29 0.58
C SER A 84 -19.10 17.50 -0.28
N GLU A 85 -18.18 16.52 -0.20
CA GLU A 85 -16.96 16.48 -0.98
C GLU A 85 -16.66 15.08 -1.46
N LEU A 86 -15.99 14.98 -2.60
CA LEU A 86 -15.44 13.74 -3.16
C LEU A 86 -13.94 13.89 -3.33
N THR A 87 -13.21 12.94 -2.81
CA THR A 87 -11.76 12.78 -3.04
C THR A 87 -11.52 11.55 -3.89
N LEU A 88 -10.77 11.69 -4.98
CA LEU A 88 -10.24 10.59 -5.76
C LEU A 88 -8.73 10.53 -5.58
N LEU A 89 -8.20 9.33 -5.46
CA LEU A 89 -6.78 9.04 -5.25
C LEU A 89 -6.35 7.93 -6.19
N GLY A 90 -5.19 8.09 -6.83
CA GLY A 90 -4.53 7.04 -7.57
C GLY A 90 -3.04 7.01 -7.29
N LEU A 91 -2.50 5.81 -7.14
CA LEU A 91 -1.08 5.50 -6.97
C LEU A 91 -0.76 4.36 -7.93
N ALA A 92 0.35 4.45 -8.66
CA ALA A 92 0.82 3.35 -9.51
C ALA A 92 2.34 3.31 -9.51
N GLY A 93 2.92 2.13 -9.65
CA GLY A 93 4.35 1.93 -9.75
C GLY A 93 4.70 0.67 -10.52
N ILE A 94 5.82 0.73 -11.24
CA ILE A 94 6.46 -0.40 -11.89
C ILE A 94 7.90 -0.42 -11.42
N ASP A 95 8.28 -1.49 -10.74
CA ASP A 95 9.64 -1.72 -10.25
C ASP A 95 10.27 -2.86 -11.04
N LYS A 96 11.49 -2.64 -11.50
CA LYS A 96 12.30 -3.63 -12.20
C LYS A 96 13.68 -3.71 -11.58
N MET A 97 14.14 -4.90 -11.30
CA MET A 97 15.52 -5.17 -10.90
C MET A 97 16.12 -6.18 -11.87
N LYS A 98 17.13 -5.75 -12.63
CA LYS A 98 17.96 -6.61 -13.46
C LYS A 98 19.23 -6.97 -12.71
N LEU A 99 19.87 -8.06 -13.10
CA LEU A 99 21.19 -8.43 -12.61
C LEU A 99 22.27 -7.83 -13.49
N ASN A 100 23.37 -7.39 -12.88
CA ASN A 100 24.57 -6.92 -13.55
C ASN A 100 25.59 -8.06 -13.58
N THR A 101 25.45 -8.94 -14.55
CA THR A 101 26.31 -10.14 -14.66
C THR A 101 27.73 -9.85 -15.14
N ASP A 102 28.00 -8.60 -15.52
CA ASP A 102 29.35 -8.16 -15.93
C ASP A 102 30.29 -7.98 -14.72
N GLU A 103 29.72 -7.75 -13.51
CA GLU A 103 30.49 -7.58 -12.28
C GLU A 103 31.12 -8.90 -11.83
N LYS A 104 32.38 -8.77 -11.39
CA LYS A 104 33.23 -9.88 -10.94
C LYS A 104 33.69 -9.63 -9.52
N GLY A 105 34.03 -10.69 -8.82
CA GLY A 105 34.50 -10.68 -7.44
C GLY A 105 33.60 -11.53 -6.54
N GLU A 106 34.15 -12.03 -5.44
CA GLU A 106 33.48 -13.00 -4.55
C GLU A 106 32.12 -12.51 -4.07
N ASP A 107 32.01 -11.25 -3.62
CA ASP A 107 30.77 -10.67 -3.12
C ASP A 107 29.73 -10.52 -4.25
N ALA A 108 30.14 -10.08 -5.42
CA ALA A 108 29.25 -9.92 -6.56
C ALA A 108 28.75 -11.29 -7.06
N GLU A 109 29.64 -12.26 -7.22
CA GLU A 109 29.31 -13.62 -7.64
C GLU A 109 28.39 -14.29 -6.62
N TYR A 110 28.65 -14.12 -5.33
CA TYR A 110 27.78 -14.63 -4.27
C TYR A 110 26.38 -14.05 -4.38
N LEU A 111 26.22 -12.72 -4.49
CA LEU A 111 24.93 -12.07 -4.65
C LEU A 111 24.23 -12.51 -5.95
N LEU A 112 24.96 -12.55 -7.06
CA LEU A 112 24.44 -13.01 -8.35
C LEU A 112 24.02 -14.48 -8.33
N SER A 113 24.56 -15.30 -7.45
CA SER A 113 24.20 -16.71 -7.34
C SER A 113 22.75 -16.95 -6.90
N TYR A 114 22.21 -16.09 -6.02
CA TYR A 114 20.87 -16.28 -5.46
C TYR A 114 19.84 -15.19 -5.79
N LEU A 115 20.27 -13.96 -6.15
CA LEU A 115 19.33 -12.89 -6.48
C LEU A 115 18.55 -13.23 -7.75
N PRO A 116 17.21 -13.14 -7.75
CA PRO A 116 16.40 -13.21 -8.97
C PRO A 116 16.33 -11.83 -9.68
N THR A 117 15.96 -11.84 -10.94
CA THR A 117 15.38 -10.64 -11.56
C THR A 117 13.96 -10.42 -11.01
N ILE A 118 13.58 -9.16 -10.81
CA ILE A 118 12.28 -8.80 -10.26
C ILE A 118 11.56 -7.86 -11.23
N HIS A 119 10.28 -8.11 -11.42
CA HIS A 119 9.37 -7.20 -12.10
C HIS A 119 8.07 -7.12 -11.28
N GLN A 120 7.80 -5.97 -10.74
CA GLN A 120 6.63 -5.70 -9.91
C GLN A 120 5.81 -4.57 -10.50
N GLU A 121 4.51 -4.75 -10.57
CA GLU A 121 3.54 -3.75 -11.01
C GLU A 121 2.51 -3.59 -9.89
N THR A 122 2.25 -2.37 -9.49
CA THR A 122 1.26 -2.07 -8.45
C THR A 122 0.42 -0.88 -8.82
N PHE A 123 -0.85 -0.91 -8.45
CA PHE A 123 -1.67 0.28 -8.44
C PHE A 123 -2.70 0.25 -7.31
N THR A 124 -3.08 1.42 -6.87
CA THR A 124 -4.16 1.66 -5.91
C THR A 124 -5.04 2.77 -6.43
N LEU A 125 -6.33 2.53 -6.50
CA LEU A 125 -7.34 3.53 -6.79
C LEU A 125 -8.28 3.65 -5.60
N GLY A 126 -8.63 4.87 -5.22
CA GLY A 126 -9.53 5.15 -4.11
C GLY A 126 -10.47 6.30 -4.39
N ALA A 127 -11.70 6.16 -3.91
CA ALA A 127 -12.71 7.21 -3.89
C ALA A 127 -13.25 7.35 -2.47
N SER A 128 -13.33 8.58 -1.96
CA SER A 128 -13.90 8.88 -0.63
C SER A 128 -14.90 10.01 -0.76
N TYR A 129 -16.17 9.68 -0.58
CA TYR A 129 -17.24 10.67 -0.49
C TYR A 129 -17.48 10.99 0.99
N ARG A 130 -17.50 12.27 1.34
CA ARG A 130 -17.81 12.77 2.68
C ARG A 130 -19.03 13.65 2.68
N HIS A 131 -19.88 13.44 3.68
CA HIS A 131 -21.03 14.27 3.95
C HIS A 131 -20.98 14.83 5.37
N TYR A 132 -21.11 16.14 5.49
CA TYR A 132 -21.05 16.89 6.73
C TYR A 132 -22.48 17.30 7.13
N ASN A 133 -22.93 16.85 8.29
CA ASN A 133 -24.25 17.19 8.82
C ASN A 133 -24.13 17.57 10.30
N GLY A 134 -23.93 18.86 10.56
CA GLY A 134 -23.77 19.39 11.90
C GLY A 134 -22.61 18.73 12.66
N ARG A 135 -22.92 17.85 13.61
CA ARG A 135 -21.93 17.14 14.45
C ARG A 135 -21.45 15.85 13.81
N HIS A 136 -22.03 15.43 12.70
CA HIS A 136 -21.75 14.18 12.05
C HIS A 136 -20.91 14.39 10.78
N VAL A 137 -19.93 13.51 10.58
CA VAL A 137 -19.19 13.38 9.34
C VAL A 137 -19.31 11.95 8.88
N GLN A 138 -20.06 11.74 7.81
CA GLN A 138 -20.25 10.44 7.19
C GLN A 138 -19.28 10.29 6.02
N SER A 139 -18.65 9.14 5.91
CA SER A 139 -17.70 8.83 4.85
C SER A 139 -18.01 7.49 4.23
N LEU A 140 -18.11 7.46 2.90
CA LEU A 140 -18.18 6.24 2.10
C LEU A 140 -16.89 6.14 1.29
N ILE A 141 -16.15 5.06 1.48
CA ILE A 141 -14.82 4.87 0.90
C ILE A 141 -14.84 3.58 0.08
N LEU A 142 -14.44 3.69 -1.18
CA LEU A 142 -14.19 2.57 -2.08
C LEU A 142 -12.72 2.59 -2.47
N SER A 143 -12.04 1.46 -2.36
CA SER A 143 -10.66 1.33 -2.83
C SER A 143 -10.43 0.00 -3.51
N HIS A 144 -9.52 0.00 -4.47
CA HIS A 144 -9.02 -1.19 -5.15
C HIS A 144 -7.50 -1.14 -5.21
N ASN A 145 -6.86 -2.21 -4.77
CA ASN A 145 -5.41 -2.40 -4.82
C ASN A 145 -5.11 -3.60 -5.72
N TYR A 146 -4.06 -3.48 -6.51
CA TYR A 146 -3.53 -4.53 -7.37
C TYR A 146 -2.02 -4.60 -7.23
N LEU A 147 -1.48 -5.80 -7.11
CA LEU A 147 -0.07 -6.10 -7.14
C LEU A 147 0.16 -7.31 -8.05
N ASN A 148 1.09 -7.21 -8.98
CA ASN A 148 1.60 -8.31 -9.78
C ASN A 148 3.10 -8.40 -9.56
N ASN A 149 3.57 -9.53 -9.11
CA ASN A 149 4.98 -9.78 -8.83
C ASN A 149 5.48 -10.96 -9.67
N ARG A 150 6.61 -10.77 -10.34
CA ARG A 150 7.27 -11.77 -11.17
C ARG A 150 8.74 -11.82 -10.82
N ASN A 151 9.22 -12.99 -10.41
CA ASN A 151 10.62 -13.23 -10.13
C ASN A 151 11.13 -14.36 -11.01
N LEU A 152 12.29 -14.14 -11.61
CA LEU A 152 12.96 -15.14 -12.43
C LEU A 152 14.40 -15.33 -11.98
N LYS A 153 14.82 -16.59 -11.86
CA LYS A 153 16.19 -16.96 -11.58
C LYS A 153 16.60 -18.12 -12.47
N TYR A 154 17.75 -17.97 -13.11
CA TYR A 154 18.38 -19.02 -13.89
C TYR A 154 19.69 -19.43 -13.22
N ARG A 155 20.07 -20.69 -13.40
CA ARG A 155 21.35 -21.22 -12.95
C ARG A 155 22.48 -20.47 -13.65
N ASN A 156 23.45 -19.99 -12.89
CA ASN A 156 24.56 -19.16 -13.39
C ASN A 156 24.12 -17.91 -14.16
N ASN A 157 22.86 -17.47 -13.94
CA ASN A 157 22.22 -16.37 -14.64
C ASN A 157 22.14 -16.54 -16.17
N ASP A 158 22.21 -17.80 -16.63
CA ASP A 158 22.12 -18.18 -18.06
C ASP A 158 20.66 -18.46 -18.43
N ASP A 159 20.04 -17.52 -19.14
CA ASP A 159 18.66 -17.59 -19.60
C ASP A 159 18.49 -18.14 -21.03
N SER A 160 19.57 -18.69 -21.60
CA SER A 160 19.56 -19.28 -22.95
C SER A 160 18.69 -20.53 -23.07
N SER A 161 18.40 -21.22 -21.97
CA SER A 161 17.57 -22.43 -21.92
C SER A 161 16.64 -22.46 -20.72
N GLU A 162 15.41 -22.95 -20.93
CA GLU A 162 14.44 -23.24 -19.85
C GLU A 162 14.97 -24.31 -18.85
N ASP A 163 15.90 -25.15 -19.24
CA ASP A 163 16.52 -26.14 -18.36
C ASP A 163 17.37 -25.49 -17.26
N ASN A 164 17.84 -24.28 -17.49
CA ASN A 164 18.55 -23.47 -16.52
C ASN A 164 17.61 -22.75 -15.53
N LEU A 165 16.30 -22.78 -15.76
CA LEU A 165 15.34 -22.12 -14.89
C LEU A 165 15.33 -22.76 -13.50
N THR A 166 15.70 -21.98 -12.48
CA THR A 166 15.70 -22.42 -11.06
C THR A 166 14.50 -21.87 -10.31
N LEU A 167 14.03 -20.67 -10.65
CA LEU A 167 12.84 -20.06 -10.06
C LEU A 167 12.07 -19.27 -11.10
N ARG A 168 10.80 -19.58 -11.24
CA ARG A 168 9.80 -18.69 -11.87
C ARG A 168 8.64 -18.53 -10.89
N LEU A 169 8.46 -17.33 -10.39
CA LEU A 169 7.34 -17.00 -9.53
C LEU A 169 6.51 -15.91 -10.22
N ARG A 170 5.22 -16.12 -10.26
CA ARG A 170 4.23 -15.11 -10.65
C ARG A 170 3.10 -15.12 -9.64
N SER A 171 2.92 -14.01 -8.93
CA SER A 171 1.80 -13.84 -8.01
C SER A 171 1.03 -12.57 -8.31
N THR A 172 -0.28 -12.63 -8.12
CA THR A 172 -1.13 -11.45 -8.14
C THR A 172 -1.90 -11.33 -6.85
N GLU A 173 -2.01 -10.12 -6.37
CA GLU A 173 -2.83 -9.78 -5.21
C GLU A 173 -3.78 -8.66 -5.60
N GLN A 174 -5.06 -8.84 -5.29
CA GLN A 174 -6.08 -7.83 -5.51
C GLN A 174 -6.90 -7.68 -4.24
N LYS A 175 -7.22 -6.45 -3.89
CA LYS A 175 -8.14 -6.20 -2.78
C LYS A 175 -9.04 -5.02 -3.10
N THR A 176 -10.34 -5.29 -3.11
CA THR A 176 -11.37 -4.26 -3.19
C THR A 176 -11.99 -4.08 -1.82
N THR A 177 -12.11 -2.85 -1.35
CA THR A 177 -12.68 -2.53 -0.04
C THR A 177 -13.74 -1.46 -0.18
N LEU A 178 -14.91 -1.72 0.40
CA LEU A 178 -15.97 -0.75 0.62
C LEU A 178 -16.08 -0.51 2.13
N ARG A 179 -15.99 0.74 2.57
CA ARG A 179 -16.04 1.11 3.97
C ARG A 179 -16.97 2.30 4.18
N PHE A 180 -17.82 2.18 5.17
CA PHE A 180 -18.64 3.26 5.69
C PHE A 180 -18.17 3.65 7.09
N GLU A 181 -18.05 4.93 7.35
CA GLU A 181 -17.74 5.50 8.67
C GLU A 181 -18.68 6.65 8.98
N ASN A 182 -19.12 6.72 10.24
CA ASN A 182 -19.74 7.90 10.81
C ASN A 182 -18.92 8.37 12.00
N GLN A 183 -18.58 9.65 12.01
CA GLN A 183 -17.91 10.30 13.13
C GLN A 183 -18.85 11.34 13.72
N THR A 184 -19.10 11.25 15.04
CA THR A 184 -19.95 12.19 15.78
C THR A 184 -19.13 12.92 16.84
N ARG A 185 -19.23 14.24 16.87
CA ARG A 185 -18.58 15.09 17.91
C ARG A 185 -19.60 15.55 18.93
N LEU A 186 -19.36 15.20 20.21
CA LEU A 186 -20.23 15.51 21.35
C LEU A 186 -19.39 16.16 22.46
N GLY A 187 -19.13 17.47 22.34
CA GLY A 187 -18.27 18.18 23.28
C GLY A 187 -16.86 17.60 23.32
N ALA A 188 -16.45 17.08 24.47
CA ALA A 188 -15.15 16.43 24.68
C ALA A 188 -15.01 15.03 24.04
N TRP A 189 -16.13 14.46 23.57
CA TRP A 189 -16.18 13.11 23.01
C TRP A 189 -16.18 13.14 21.49
N THR A 190 -15.43 12.23 20.90
CA THR A 190 -15.51 11.90 19.46
C THR A 190 -15.81 10.42 19.34
N LEU A 191 -16.99 10.10 18.84
CA LEU A 191 -17.41 8.73 18.56
C LEU A 191 -17.17 8.42 17.09
N LYS A 192 -16.67 7.23 16.79
CA LYS A 192 -16.55 6.72 15.41
C LYS A 192 -17.11 5.32 15.36
N GLU A 193 -17.92 5.07 14.37
CA GLU A 193 -18.52 3.78 14.08
C GLU A 193 -18.47 3.51 12.58
N GLY A 194 -18.44 2.24 12.22
CA GLY A 194 -18.42 1.91 10.81
C GLY A 194 -18.42 0.43 10.53
N ALA A 195 -18.58 0.14 9.26
CA ALA A 195 -18.54 -1.20 8.70
C ALA A 195 -17.66 -1.24 7.45
N GLU A 196 -17.09 -2.40 7.17
CA GLU A 196 -16.19 -2.64 6.05
C GLU A 196 -16.53 -3.99 5.42
N LEU A 197 -16.57 -3.99 4.10
CA LEU A 197 -16.62 -5.19 3.27
C LEU A 197 -15.37 -5.20 2.40
N ASN A 198 -14.74 -6.34 2.24
CA ASN A 198 -13.61 -6.47 1.33
C ASN A 198 -13.62 -7.81 0.61
N ASN A 199 -13.08 -7.81 -0.60
CA ASN A 199 -12.79 -9.02 -1.36
C ASN A 199 -11.31 -9.03 -1.71
N SER A 200 -10.62 -10.08 -1.31
CA SER A 200 -9.19 -10.29 -1.55
C SER A 200 -9.01 -11.51 -2.43
N ILE A 201 -8.32 -11.34 -3.56
CA ILE A 201 -7.98 -12.39 -4.50
C ILE A 201 -6.46 -12.50 -4.53
N TYR A 202 -5.96 -13.69 -4.28
CA TYR A 202 -4.54 -14.01 -4.40
C TYR A 202 -4.36 -15.17 -5.36
N THR A 203 -3.46 -15.04 -6.33
CA THR A 203 -3.03 -16.14 -7.19
C THR A 203 -1.53 -16.28 -7.10
N ASN A 204 -1.05 -17.51 -7.14
CA ASN A 204 0.36 -17.82 -7.21
C ASN A 204 0.58 -18.98 -8.18
N HIS A 205 1.54 -18.78 -9.09
CA HIS A 205 2.12 -19.80 -9.94
C HIS A 205 3.61 -19.75 -9.75
N SER A 206 4.15 -20.74 -9.04
CA SER A 206 5.58 -20.84 -8.82
C SER A 206 6.13 -22.18 -9.30
N ARG A 207 7.29 -22.10 -9.89
CA ARG A 207 8.04 -23.23 -10.41
C ARG A 207 9.47 -23.07 -9.91
N GLN A 208 9.91 -23.98 -9.05
CA GLN A 208 11.22 -23.92 -8.41
C GLN A 208 11.93 -25.25 -8.54
N ARG A 209 13.17 -25.23 -8.96
CA ARG A 209 14.05 -26.40 -8.96
C ARG A 209 14.81 -26.47 -7.64
N LEU A 210 14.54 -27.50 -6.88
CA LEU A 210 15.21 -27.80 -5.62
C LEU A 210 16.37 -28.77 -5.90
N TYR A 211 17.56 -28.38 -5.47
CA TYR A 211 18.77 -29.22 -5.64
C TYR A 211 19.07 -29.97 -4.34
N GLY A 212 19.12 -31.29 -4.42
CA GLY A 212 19.60 -32.15 -3.38
C GLY A 212 21.04 -32.62 -3.65
N SER A 213 21.62 -33.42 -2.78
CA SER A 213 23.02 -33.87 -2.90
C SER A 213 23.29 -34.66 -4.18
N HIS A 214 22.31 -35.39 -4.72
CA HIS A 214 22.47 -36.25 -5.89
C HIS A 214 21.37 -36.15 -6.93
N SER A 215 20.40 -35.24 -6.73
CA SER A 215 19.26 -35.08 -7.64
C SER A 215 18.70 -33.68 -7.59
N SER A 216 17.96 -33.32 -8.61
CA SER A 216 17.14 -32.07 -8.58
C SER A 216 15.67 -32.44 -8.75
N THR A 217 14.80 -31.78 -8.00
CA THR A 217 13.35 -31.94 -8.09
C THR A 217 12.71 -30.65 -8.50
N LEU A 218 11.81 -30.72 -9.48
CA LEU A 218 10.99 -29.58 -9.87
C LEU A 218 9.75 -29.52 -8.97
N SER A 219 9.65 -28.47 -8.16
CA SER A 219 8.46 -28.16 -7.37
C SER A 219 7.59 -27.16 -8.14
N ILE A 220 6.35 -27.52 -8.38
CA ILE A 220 5.34 -26.66 -8.99
C ILE A 220 4.28 -26.40 -7.93
N TYR A 221 4.01 -25.13 -7.65
CA TYR A 221 3.00 -24.72 -6.69
C TYR A 221 2.05 -23.74 -7.36
N GLU A 222 0.78 -24.11 -7.39
CA GLU A 222 -0.30 -23.28 -7.94
C GLU A 222 -1.38 -23.11 -6.89
N THR A 223 -1.80 -21.88 -6.66
CA THR A 223 -2.88 -21.59 -5.73
C THR A 223 -3.69 -20.40 -6.19
N SER A 224 -4.98 -20.44 -5.88
CA SER A 224 -5.89 -19.34 -6.05
C SER A 224 -6.78 -19.24 -4.82
N LEU A 225 -6.77 -18.10 -4.16
CA LEU A 225 -7.59 -17.82 -2.99
C LEU A 225 -8.50 -16.65 -3.29
N ASN A 226 -9.77 -16.80 -2.97
CA ASN A 226 -10.75 -15.71 -2.99
C ASN A 226 -11.40 -15.64 -1.61
N ILE A 227 -11.12 -14.55 -0.89
CA ILE A 227 -11.52 -14.35 0.49
C ILE A 227 -12.39 -13.11 0.57
N PHE A 228 -13.66 -13.31 0.91
CA PHE A 228 -14.56 -12.22 1.24
C PHE A 228 -14.50 -11.95 2.75
N GLY A 229 -14.27 -10.69 3.11
CA GLY A 229 -14.16 -10.23 4.48
C GLY A 229 -15.20 -9.17 4.81
N TRP A 230 -15.59 -9.13 6.08
CA TRP A 230 -16.48 -8.11 6.64
C TRP A 230 -16.04 -7.73 8.04
N GLY A 231 -16.34 -6.54 8.46
CA GLY A 231 -16.01 -6.08 9.81
C GLY A 231 -16.87 -4.90 10.22
N ALA A 232 -17.02 -4.74 11.54
CA ALA A 232 -17.64 -3.57 12.14
C ALA A 232 -16.78 -3.08 13.30
N PHE A 233 -16.81 -1.78 13.53
CA PHE A 233 -16.03 -1.18 14.60
C PHE A 233 -16.80 -0.02 15.24
N PHE A 234 -16.47 0.18 16.51
CA PHE A 234 -16.87 1.35 17.28
C PHE A 234 -15.67 1.85 18.07
N SER A 235 -15.48 3.15 18.15
CA SER A 235 -14.47 3.75 19.01
C SER A 235 -14.98 5.05 19.63
N SER A 236 -14.56 5.31 20.84
CA SER A 236 -14.86 6.52 21.61
C SER A 236 -13.55 7.13 22.05
N ASN A 237 -13.37 8.40 21.74
CA ASN A 237 -12.22 9.18 22.17
C ASN A 237 -12.71 10.34 23.02
N TYR A 238 -12.13 10.50 24.20
CA TYR A 238 -12.37 11.59 25.11
C TYR A 238 -11.11 12.43 25.25
N THR A 239 -11.25 13.74 25.18
CA THR A 239 -10.13 14.66 25.41
C THR A 239 -10.61 15.78 26.30
N THR A 240 -9.92 16.02 27.41
CA THR A 240 -10.23 17.12 28.33
C THR A 240 -10.05 18.47 27.65
N ALA A 241 -10.75 19.50 28.17
CA ALA A 241 -10.70 20.85 27.60
C ALA A 241 -9.29 21.45 27.62
N ASP A 242 -8.49 21.14 28.62
CA ASP A 242 -7.07 21.51 28.74
C ASP A 242 -6.13 20.65 27.91
N LYS A 243 -6.68 19.65 27.18
CA LYS A 243 -5.95 18.70 26.33
C LYS A 243 -4.86 17.89 27.06
N ARG A 244 -4.92 17.83 28.40
CA ARG A 244 -3.95 17.07 29.20
C ARG A 244 -4.26 15.58 29.25
N LEU A 245 -5.52 15.20 29.31
CA LEU A 245 -5.93 13.80 29.34
C LEU A 245 -6.63 13.44 28.02
N ALA A 246 -6.13 12.40 27.35
CA ALA A 246 -6.79 11.77 26.23
C ALA A 246 -7.00 10.28 26.52
N LEU A 247 -8.25 9.84 26.41
CA LEU A 247 -8.67 8.44 26.57
C LEU A 247 -9.24 7.95 25.26
N SER A 248 -8.91 6.73 24.88
CA SER A 248 -9.48 6.06 23.70
C SER A 248 -9.89 4.65 24.06
N ALA A 249 -11.12 4.30 23.73
CA ALA A 249 -11.64 2.95 23.83
C ALA A 249 -12.24 2.54 22.48
N GLY A 250 -11.96 1.33 22.03
CA GLY A 250 -12.48 0.84 20.77
C GLY A 250 -12.70 -0.67 20.79
N ILE A 251 -13.63 -1.09 19.96
CA ILE A 251 -13.92 -2.49 19.70
C ILE A 251 -13.99 -2.70 18.18
N ARG A 252 -13.49 -3.82 17.72
CA ARG A 252 -13.64 -4.25 16.33
C ARG A 252 -13.93 -5.74 16.29
N MET A 253 -14.81 -6.12 15.40
CA MET A 253 -15.11 -7.51 15.08
C MET A 253 -14.93 -7.70 13.57
N ASP A 254 -14.18 -8.72 13.18
CA ASP A 254 -13.93 -9.07 11.80
C ASP A 254 -14.37 -10.49 11.52
N GLY A 255 -14.72 -10.76 10.27
CA GLY A 255 -15.01 -12.10 9.80
C GLY A 255 -14.55 -12.24 8.36
N ASN A 256 -14.28 -13.47 7.92
CA ASN A 256 -13.98 -13.76 6.52
C ASN A 256 -14.30 -15.22 6.14
N THR A 257 -14.23 -15.47 4.83
CA THR A 257 -14.58 -16.79 4.26
C THR A 257 -13.42 -17.78 4.22
N TYR A 258 -12.22 -17.43 4.72
CA TYR A 258 -11.03 -18.28 4.63
C TYR A 258 -11.26 -19.65 5.26
N ASN A 259 -11.87 -19.69 6.46
CA ASN A 259 -12.26 -20.96 7.09
C ASN A 259 -13.47 -20.77 8.03
N ARG A 260 -14.02 -21.89 8.51
CA ARG A 260 -15.22 -21.90 9.37
C ARG A 260 -15.04 -21.11 10.69
N LYS A 261 -13.84 -21.11 11.26
CA LYS A 261 -13.57 -20.40 12.53
C LYS A 261 -13.54 -18.89 12.30
N MET A 262 -12.99 -18.44 11.17
CA MET A 262 -12.90 -17.02 10.82
C MET A 262 -14.22 -16.38 10.36
N ARG A 263 -15.27 -17.18 10.12
CA ARG A 263 -16.63 -16.65 9.87
C ARG A 263 -17.33 -16.18 11.14
N GLN A 264 -16.84 -16.55 12.33
CA GLN A 264 -17.50 -16.29 13.60
C GLN A 264 -16.97 -14.97 14.20
N LEU A 265 -17.76 -13.88 14.07
CA LEU A 265 -17.39 -12.52 14.50
C LEU A 265 -16.92 -12.44 15.96
N TRP A 266 -17.62 -13.15 16.88
CA TRP A 266 -17.28 -13.13 18.31
C TRP A 266 -15.94 -13.79 18.65
N LYS A 267 -15.38 -14.61 17.74
CA LYS A 267 -14.03 -15.18 17.89
C LYS A 267 -12.94 -14.27 17.36
N GLN A 268 -13.31 -13.20 16.68
CA GLN A 268 -12.42 -12.21 16.07
C GLN A 268 -12.59 -10.82 16.74
N PHE A 269 -12.94 -10.82 18.01
CA PHE A 269 -13.13 -9.62 18.80
C PHE A 269 -11.78 -8.99 19.18
N SER A 270 -11.61 -7.72 18.89
CA SER A 270 -10.37 -6.97 19.13
C SER A 270 -10.67 -5.68 19.92
N PRO A 271 -10.61 -5.73 21.25
CA PRO A 271 -10.73 -4.54 22.09
C PRO A 271 -9.41 -3.75 22.07
N ARG A 272 -9.50 -2.43 22.22
CA ARG A 272 -8.37 -1.53 22.31
C ARG A 272 -8.66 -0.45 23.35
N LEU A 273 -7.71 -0.20 24.23
CA LEU A 273 -7.76 0.86 25.20
C LEU A 273 -6.44 1.62 25.19
N SER A 274 -6.50 2.93 25.24
CA SER A 274 -5.32 3.75 25.44
C SER A 274 -5.65 4.97 26.30
N ALA A 275 -4.67 5.40 27.09
CA ALA A 275 -4.72 6.61 27.87
C ALA A 275 -3.41 7.37 27.69
N SER A 276 -3.49 8.67 27.53
CA SER A 276 -2.35 9.56 27.44
C SER A 276 -2.58 10.74 28.36
N TYR A 277 -1.59 11.07 29.18
CA TYR A 277 -1.61 12.23 30.05
C TYR A 277 -0.36 13.08 29.85
N LYS A 278 -0.58 14.36 29.54
CA LYS A 278 0.49 15.34 29.34
C LYS A 278 0.93 15.90 30.68
N LEU A 279 2.12 15.52 31.13
CA LEU A 279 2.68 15.95 32.43
C LEU A 279 3.14 17.41 32.41
N SER A 280 3.71 17.87 31.29
CA SER A 280 4.18 19.24 31.10
C SER A 280 3.95 19.69 29.68
N GLU A 281 4.25 20.94 29.32
CA GLU A 281 4.15 21.42 27.95
C GLU A 281 5.17 20.76 27.01
N GLN A 282 6.22 20.20 27.58
CA GLN A 282 7.30 19.54 26.82
C GLN A 282 7.15 18.00 26.77
N TRP A 283 6.31 17.41 27.67
CA TRP A 283 6.09 15.96 27.82
C TRP A 283 4.61 15.62 27.91
#